data_23b48b8186a48771ae6f1116eec12326
#
_entry.id   23b48b8186a48771ae6f1116eec12326
#
_cell.length_a   1.000
_cell.length_b   1.000
_cell.length_c   1.000
_cell.angle_alpha   90.00
_cell.angle_beta   90.00
_cell.angle_gamma   90.00
#
_symmetry.space_group_name_H-M   'P 1'
#
loop_
_entity.id
_entity.type
_entity.pdbx_description
1 polymer ?
#
loop_
_entity_poly.entity_id
_entity_poly.type
_entity_poly.pdbx_seq_one_letter_code
_entity_poly.pdbx_strand_id
1 'polypeptide(L)'
;MRKFVLIAVVALTACLTLGACSKHEDDQQTAQQVQQAPKPTDPGDTKGWNAYLGQLVQNNLQGMKATQPYAYMVTAGTTDDQKAQNQRQLEGVQDTVARGVLPGNLLAFGGPVSATTADFVVSAFKGANPGSFKDVIVLFIGDQVDEQRVSDALKPTGATFRFVKM
;
A
#
# COMPACT_ATOMS: atom_id res chain seq x y z
N MET A 1 89.43 1.98 21.19
CA MET A 1 90.07 0.66 20.78
C MET A 1 89.00 -0.20 20.14
N ARG A 2 89.29 -0.60 18.95
CA ARG A 2 88.81 -1.80 18.27
C ARG A 2 87.30 -1.98 18.10
N LYS A 3 86.77 -1.90 16.95
CA LYS A 3 86.97 -2.65 15.68
C LYS A 3 85.78 -3.60 15.45
N PHE A 4 85.20 -3.47 14.26
CA PHE A 4 84.70 -4.48 13.31
C PHE A 4 83.34 -5.08 13.64
N VAL A 5 82.48 -5.51 12.75
CA VAL A 5 82.52 -5.70 11.27
C VAL A 5 81.10 -5.86 10.81
N LEU A 6 80.80 -5.30 9.63
CA LEU A 6 79.73 -5.68 8.71
C LEU A 6 79.32 -7.18 8.74
N ILE A 7 78.04 -7.47 8.63
CA ILE A 7 77.56 -8.44 7.62
C ILE A 7 76.17 -8.10 7.27
N ALA A 8 75.94 -7.77 6.01
CA ALA A 8 74.66 -7.74 5.36
C ALA A 8 74.16 -9.15 5.09
N VAL A 9 72.97 -9.51 5.52
CA VAL A 9 72.25 -10.65 5.02
C VAL A 9 70.91 -10.20 4.57
N VAL A 10 70.77 -10.10 3.27
CA VAL A 10 69.49 -9.94 2.58
C VAL A 10 68.77 -11.29 2.68
N ALA A 11 67.76 -11.35 3.51
CA ALA A 11 66.82 -12.47 3.46
C ALA A 11 65.51 -11.95 2.92
N LEU A 12 65.27 -12.26 1.66
CA LEU A 12 64.04 -12.07 0.94
C LEU A 12 63.01 -13.07 1.48
N THR A 13 62.20 -12.69 2.46
CA THR A 13 61.05 -13.46 2.86
C THR A 13 59.82 -12.83 2.23
N ALA A 14 59.36 -13.46 1.16
CA ALA A 14 58.07 -13.19 0.58
C ALA A 14 56.98 -13.61 1.58
N CYS A 15 56.46 -12.65 2.35
CA CYS A 15 55.22 -12.85 3.10
C CYS A 15 54.06 -12.76 2.12
N LEU A 16 53.57 -13.91 1.72
CA LEU A 16 52.25 -14.07 1.17
C LEU A 16 51.24 -13.70 2.25
N THR A 17 50.88 -12.44 2.34
CA THR A 17 49.69 -12.03 3.06
C THR A 17 48.48 -12.42 2.21
N LEU A 18 47.89 -13.55 2.56
CA LEU A 18 46.51 -13.86 2.21
C LEU A 18 45.64 -12.72 2.78
N GLY A 19 45.40 -11.70 1.96
CA GLY A 19 44.37 -10.74 2.20
C GLY A 19 43.04 -11.47 2.21
N ALA A 20 42.59 -11.86 3.40
CA ALA A 20 41.19 -12.17 3.60
C ALA A 20 40.42 -10.88 3.26
N CYS A 21 39.90 -10.81 2.04
CA CYS A 21 38.82 -9.94 1.70
C CYS A 21 37.63 -10.38 2.57
N SER A 22 37.55 -9.90 3.81
CA SER A 22 36.27 -9.76 4.43
C SER A 22 35.52 -8.73 3.59
N LYS A 23 34.67 -9.25 2.71
CA LYS A 23 33.55 -8.49 2.19
C LYS A 23 32.78 -7.99 3.41
N HIS A 24 33.08 -6.80 3.87
CA HIS A 24 32.10 -5.97 4.46
C HIS A 24 31.14 -5.67 3.30
N GLU A 25 30.10 -6.45 3.24
CA GLU A 25 28.87 -5.98 2.65
C GLU A 25 28.48 -4.81 3.56
N ASP A 26 28.94 -3.61 3.17
CA ASP A 26 28.25 -2.40 3.57
C ASP A 26 26.82 -2.62 3.13
N ASP A 27 25.98 -3.03 4.08
CA ASP A 27 24.54 -2.80 4.05
C ASP A 27 24.33 -1.28 4.00
N GLN A 28 24.72 -0.69 2.87
CA GLN A 28 24.02 0.46 2.37
C GLN A 28 22.62 -0.08 2.06
N GLN A 29 21.78 -0.17 3.08
CA GLN A 29 20.36 0.06 2.93
C GLN A 29 20.25 1.43 2.26
N THR A 30 20.45 1.40 0.94
CA THR A 30 19.93 2.41 0.06
C THR A 30 18.46 2.42 0.44
N ALA A 31 18.03 3.45 1.18
CA ALA A 31 16.63 3.76 1.33
C ALA A 31 16.11 3.80 -0.10
N GLN A 32 15.56 2.67 -0.57
CA GLN A 32 14.84 2.63 -1.82
C GLN A 32 13.76 3.68 -1.61
N GLN A 33 13.98 4.85 -2.20
CA GLN A 33 12.89 5.78 -2.42
C GLN A 33 11.85 4.92 -3.12
N VAL A 34 10.79 4.57 -2.38
CA VAL A 34 9.66 3.83 -2.92
C VAL A 34 9.10 4.73 -4.01
N GLN A 35 9.60 4.51 -5.22
CA GLN A 35 9.23 5.31 -6.38
C GLN A 35 7.74 5.08 -6.59
N GLN A 36 6.95 6.12 -6.34
CA GLN A 36 5.50 6.02 -6.40
C GLN A 36 5.12 5.50 -7.79
N ALA A 37 4.37 4.40 -7.84
CA ALA A 37 3.87 3.87 -9.10
C ALA A 37 3.09 4.97 -9.83
N PRO A 38 3.39 5.26 -11.09
CA PRO A 38 2.69 6.30 -11.82
C PRO A 38 1.21 5.95 -11.94
N LYS A 39 0.35 6.97 -11.85
CA LYS A 39 -1.09 6.78 -12.08
C LYS A 39 -1.31 6.33 -13.52
N PRO A 40 -1.96 5.17 -13.75
CA PRO A 40 -2.24 4.71 -15.10
C PRO A 40 -3.23 5.64 -15.82
N THR A 41 -3.07 5.78 -17.13
CA THR A 41 -3.97 6.57 -17.97
C THR A 41 -5.06 5.71 -18.62
N ASP A 42 -4.79 4.41 -18.82
CA ASP A 42 -5.76 3.45 -19.32
C ASP A 42 -6.59 2.86 -18.18
N PRO A 43 -7.93 3.09 -18.13
CA PRO A 43 -8.79 2.47 -17.14
C PRO A 43 -8.83 0.93 -17.18
N GLY A 44 -8.40 0.33 -18.29
CA GLY A 44 -8.30 -1.11 -18.50
C GLY A 44 -6.99 -1.73 -17.98
N ASP A 45 -5.98 -0.92 -17.66
CA ASP A 45 -4.71 -1.42 -17.09
C ASP A 45 -4.87 -1.87 -15.63
N THR A 46 -5.51 -3.01 -15.46
CA THR A 46 -5.75 -3.61 -14.14
C THR A 46 -4.47 -3.77 -13.33
N LYS A 47 -3.34 -4.13 -13.98
CA LYS A 47 -2.07 -4.34 -13.29
C LYS A 47 -1.49 -3.02 -12.78
N GLY A 48 -1.47 -2.01 -13.64
CA GLY A 48 -1.00 -0.67 -13.27
C GLY A 48 -1.87 -0.06 -12.17
N TRP A 49 -3.19 -0.18 -12.28
CA TRP A 49 -4.11 0.33 -11.24
C TRP A 49 -3.93 -0.39 -9.91
N ASN A 50 -3.76 -1.72 -9.89
CA ASN A 50 -3.47 -2.45 -8.66
C ASN A 50 -2.16 -1.98 -8.01
N ALA A 51 -1.11 -1.76 -8.80
CA ALA A 51 0.17 -1.28 -8.28
C ALA A 51 0.05 0.13 -7.70
N TYR A 52 -0.57 1.05 -8.43
CA TYR A 52 -0.77 2.44 -8.01
C TYR A 52 -1.65 2.55 -6.75
N LEU A 53 -2.83 1.92 -6.76
CA LEU A 53 -3.75 1.95 -5.62
C LEU A 53 -3.17 1.21 -4.41
N GLY A 54 -2.51 0.07 -4.63
CA GLY A 54 -1.85 -0.68 -3.57
C GLY A 54 -0.82 0.17 -2.83
N GLN A 55 -0.04 0.97 -3.55
CA GLN A 55 0.93 1.88 -2.94
C GLN A 55 0.25 3.01 -2.16
N LEU A 56 -0.83 3.60 -2.70
CA LEU A 56 -1.60 4.61 -1.96
C LEU A 56 -2.18 4.04 -0.67
N VAL A 57 -2.68 2.79 -0.69
CA VAL A 57 -3.16 2.10 0.52
C VAL A 57 -2.01 1.92 1.52
N GLN A 58 -0.85 1.42 1.09
CA GLN A 58 0.31 1.22 1.97
C GLN A 58 0.77 2.51 2.64
N ASN A 59 0.72 3.63 1.93
CA ASN A 59 1.08 4.94 2.47
C ASN A 59 0.03 5.50 3.46
N ASN A 60 -1.13 4.86 3.58
CA ASN A 60 -2.26 5.34 4.38
C ASN A 60 -2.74 4.36 5.46
N LEU A 61 -1.87 3.46 5.92
CA LEU A 61 -2.20 2.46 6.95
C LEU A 61 -2.17 2.98 8.39
N GLN A 62 -1.82 4.24 8.62
CA GLN A 62 -1.70 4.82 9.97
C GLN A 62 -2.99 4.61 10.78
N GLY A 63 -2.83 4.09 12.00
CA GLY A 63 -3.94 3.82 12.90
C GLY A 63 -4.66 2.48 12.66
N MET A 64 -4.34 1.76 11.59
CA MET A 64 -4.75 0.37 11.43
C MET A 64 -4.02 -0.51 12.45
N LYS A 65 -4.76 -1.43 13.09
CA LYS A 65 -4.21 -2.40 14.06
C LYS A 65 -4.19 -3.82 13.50
N ALA A 66 -4.97 -4.09 12.47
CA ALA A 66 -4.97 -5.37 11.76
C ALA A 66 -3.66 -5.57 10.98
N THR A 67 -3.31 -6.81 10.71
CA THR A 67 -2.09 -7.15 9.97
C THR A 67 -2.15 -6.81 8.49
N GLN A 68 -3.35 -6.77 7.91
CA GLN A 68 -3.58 -6.47 6.49
C GLN A 68 -4.87 -5.67 6.31
N PRO A 69 -4.90 -4.70 5.38
CA PRO A 69 -6.12 -4.00 5.01
C PRO A 69 -7.00 -4.87 4.10
N TYR A 70 -8.29 -4.58 4.10
CA TYR A 70 -9.21 -5.02 3.04
C TYR A 70 -9.14 -3.98 1.91
N ALA A 71 -8.55 -4.34 0.78
CA ALA A 71 -8.43 -3.44 -0.37
C ALA A 71 -9.31 -3.90 -1.53
N TYR A 72 -10.15 -3.00 -2.02
CA TYR A 72 -11.09 -3.24 -3.10
C TYR A 72 -10.79 -2.33 -4.28
N MET A 73 -10.38 -2.93 -5.40
CA MET A 73 -10.27 -2.20 -6.65
C MET A 73 -11.60 -2.31 -7.41
N VAL A 74 -12.29 -1.19 -7.56
CA VAL A 74 -13.51 -1.08 -8.34
C VAL A 74 -13.13 -0.79 -9.79
N THR A 75 -13.57 -1.64 -10.73
CA THR A 75 -13.26 -1.42 -12.15
C THR A 75 -13.99 -0.20 -12.71
N ALA A 76 -13.61 0.26 -13.89
CA ALA A 76 -14.26 1.40 -14.54
C ALA A 76 -15.77 1.17 -14.81
N GLY A 77 -16.18 -0.10 -14.94
CA GLY A 77 -17.58 -0.45 -15.23
C GLY A 77 -18.02 -0.11 -16.66
N THR A 78 -17.07 -0.02 -17.60
CA THR A 78 -17.38 0.35 -18.99
C THR A 78 -17.85 -0.81 -19.83
N THR A 79 -17.48 -2.04 -19.48
CA THR A 79 -17.93 -3.25 -20.14
C THR A 79 -18.89 -4.05 -19.26
N ASP A 80 -19.66 -4.94 -19.84
CA ASP A 80 -20.61 -5.78 -19.09
C ASP A 80 -19.89 -6.72 -18.12
N ASP A 81 -18.71 -7.23 -18.49
CA ASP A 81 -17.88 -8.04 -17.60
C ASP A 81 -17.41 -7.23 -16.38
N GLN A 82 -16.97 -5.99 -16.58
CA GLN A 82 -16.57 -5.10 -15.49
C GLN A 82 -17.75 -4.75 -14.57
N LYS A 83 -18.93 -4.48 -15.14
CA LYS A 83 -20.14 -4.24 -14.35
C LYS A 83 -20.51 -5.46 -13.52
N ALA A 84 -20.48 -6.65 -14.13
CA ALA A 84 -20.77 -7.91 -13.44
C ALA A 84 -19.72 -8.20 -12.35
N GLN A 85 -18.44 -7.87 -12.57
CA GLN A 85 -17.39 -7.99 -11.57
C GLN A 85 -17.64 -7.03 -10.41
N ASN A 86 -17.91 -5.75 -10.68
CA ASN A 86 -18.23 -4.77 -9.65
C ASN A 86 -19.47 -5.17 -8.85
N GLN A 87 -20.50 -5.73 -9.50
CA GLN A 87 -21.72 -6.20 -8.83
C GLN A 87 -21.44 -7.36 -7.86
N ARG A 88 -20.69 -8.39 -8.29
CA ARG A 88 -20.28 -9.48 -7.40
C ARG A 88 -19.43 -9.01 -6.22
N GLN A 89 -18.51 -8.07 -6.49
CA GLN A 89 -17.69 -7.48 -5.44
C GLN A 89 -18.53 -6.68 -4.46
N LEU A 90 -19.50 -5.89 -4.96
CA LEU A 90 -20.43 -5.12 -4.14
C LEU A 90 -21.23 -6.02 -3.19
N GLU A 91 -21.80 -7.12 -3.68
CA GLU A 91 -22.53 -8.10 -2.88
C GLU A 91 -21.66 -8.65 -1.74
N GLY A 92 -20.41 -9.05 -2.05
CA GLY A 92 -19.47 -9.52 -1.03
C GLY A 92 -19.10 -8.48 0.01
N VAL A 93 -18.98 -7.19 -0.40
CA VAL A 93 -18.74 -6.09 0.54
C VAL A 93 -19.97 -5.79 1.38
N GLN A 94 -21.17 -5.80 0.79
CA GLN A 94 -22.44 -5.63 1.52
C GLN A 94 -22.60 -6.71 2.59
N ASP A 95 -22.30 -7.98 2.28
CA ASP A 95 -22.29 -9.07 3.25
C ASP A 95 -21.29 -8.84 4.39
N THR A 96 -20.12 -8.31 4.05
CA THR A 96 -19.09 -7.95 5.05
C THR A 96 -19.57 -6.81 5.94
N VAL A 97 -20.18 -5.79 5.35
CA VAL A 97 -20.75 -4.63 6.05
C VAL A 97 -21.90 -5.08 6.97
N ALA A 98 -22.78 -5.96 6.50
CA ALA A 98 -23.91 -6.46 7.30
C ALA A 98 -23.45 -7.28 8.52
N ARG A 99 -22.38 -8.07 8.38
CA ARG A 99 -21.77 -8.83 9.50
C ARG A 99 -20.98 -7.94 10.47
N GLY A 100 -20.59 -6.76 10.02
CA GLY A 100 -19.66 -5.88 10.73
C GLY A 100 -18.20 -6.25 10.52
N VAL A 101 -17.33 -5.31 10.79
CA VAL A 101 -15.87 -5.45 10.69
C VAL A 101 -15.27 -5.16 12.06
N LEU A 102 -14.30 -5.95 12.47
CA LEU A 102 -13.66 -5.79 13.78
C LEU A 102 -12.95 -4.43 13.88
N PRO A 103 -12.99 -3.78 15.06
CA PRO A 103 -12.25 -2.55 15.32
C PRO A 103 -10.76 -2.69 14.99
N GLY A 104 -10.17 -1.63 14.48
CA GLY A 104 -8.76 -1.60 14.10
C GLY A 104 -8.49 -2.08 12.68
N ASN A 105 -9.49 -2.51 11.93
CA ASN A 105 -9.37 -2.82 10.51
C ASN A 105 -9.40 -1.56 9.63
N LEU A 106 -8.91 -1.70 8.40
CA LEU A 106 -8.98 -0.69 7.35
C LEU A 106 -9.59 -1.31 6.09
N LEU A 107 -10.63 -0.67 5.56
CA LEU A 107 -11.22 -0.98 4.27
C LEU A 107 -10.85 0.14 3.30
N ALA A 108 -10.14 -0.20 2.24
CA ALA A 108 -9.73 0.74 1.20
C ALA A 108 -10.50 0.50 -0.09
N PHE A 109 -10.98 1.58 -0.69
CA PHE A 109 -11.71 1.56 -1.96
C PHE A 109 -11.05 2.52 -2.93
N GLY A 110 -10.76 2.06 -4.13
CA GLY A 110 -10.18 2.86 -5.20
C GLY A 110 -10.46 2.23 -6.56
N GLY A 111 -10.28 3.01 -7.62
CA GLY A 111 -10.49 2.52 -8.98
C GLY A 111 -10.17 3.60 -10.03
N PRO A 112 -10.12 3.22 -11.31
CA PRO A 112 -9.79 4.15 -12.40
C PRO A 112 -10.83 5.26 -12.60
N VAL A 113 -12.07 5.05 -12.17
CA VAL A 113 -13.16 6.02 -12.27
C VAL A 113 -13.68 6.32 -10.87
N SER A 114 -13.37 7.51 -10.37
CA SER A 114 -13.72 7.96 -9.03
C SER A 114 -15.23 7.88 -8.77
N ALA A 115 -16.05 8.37 -9.69
CA ALA A 115 -17.50 8.33 -9.56
C ALA A 115 -18.05 6.91 -9.39
N THR A 116 -17.55 5.93 -10.18
CA THR A 116 -17.94 4.51 -10.06
C THR A 116 -17.54 3.95 -8.71
N THR A 117 -16.34 4.29 -8.22
CA THR A 117 -15.87 3.86 -6.90
C THR A 117 -16.72 4.47 -5.77
N ALA A 118 -17.05 5.73 -5.88
CA ALA A 118 -17.91 6.41 -4.90
C ALA A 118 -19.33 5.82 -4.86
N ASP A 119 -19.95 5.55 -6.03
CA ASP A 119 -21.25 4.87 -6.11
C ASP A 119 -21.20 3.48 -5.48
N PHE A 120 -20.11 2.76 -5.69
CA PHE A 120 -19.86 1.47 -5.07
C PHE A 120 -19.84 1.59 -3.53
N VAL A 121 -19.05 2.52 -2.98
CA VAL A 121 -18.95 2.70 -1.52
C VAL A 121 -20.30 3.11 -0.92
N VAL A 122 -20.98 4.09 -1.51
CA VAL A 122 -22.31 4.52 -1.06
C VAL A 122 -23.30 3.35 -1.04
N SER A 123 -23.28 2.52 -2.10
CA SER A 123 -24.15 1.34 -2.19
C SER A 123 -23.77 0.25 -1.19
N ALA A 124 -22.47 0.03 -0.95
CA ALA A 124 -21.98 -0.98 -0.02
C ALA A 124 -22.38 -0.69 1.42
N PHE A 125 -22.38 0.58 1.83
CA PHE A 125 -22.68 0.98 3.20
C PHE A 125 -24.13 1.40 3.45
N LYS A 126 -24.99 1.39 2.42
CA LYS A 126 -26.39 1.80 2.52
C LYS A 126 -27.18 1.03 3.60
N GLY A 127 -26.84 -0.24 3.85
CA GLY A 127 -27.47 -1.09 4.85
C GLY A 127 -26.70 -1.21 6.17
N ALA A 128 -25.64 -0.41 6.36
CA ALA A 128 -24.83 -0.49 7.57
C ALA A 128 -25.59 0.02 8.79
N ASN A 129 -25.51 -0.72 9.90
CA ASN A 129 -26.11 -0.27 11.15
C ASN A 129 -25.35 0.97 11.72
N PRO A 130 -26.06 1.93 12.29
CA PRO A 130 -25.42 3.08 12.94
C PRO A 130 -24.38 2.64 13.98
N GLY A 131 -23.18 3.23 13.90
CA GLY A 131 -22.08 2.94 14.83
C GLY A 131 -21.37 1.58 14.65
N SER A 132 -21.77 0.74 13.66
CA SER A 132 -21.21 -0.59 13.48
C SER A 132 -19.76 -0.61 12.99
N PHE A 133 -19.24 0.55 12.54
CA PHE A 133 -17.85 0.71 12.06
C PHE A 133 -17.02 1.61 12.99
N LYS A 134 -17.43 1.74 14.26
CA LYS A 134 -16.60 2.46 15.22
C LYS A 134 -15.21 1.83 15.31
N ASP A 135 -14.17 2.66 15.30
CA ASP A 135 -12.75 2.27 15.30
C ASP A 135 -12.32 1.45 14.06
N VAL A 136 -13.08 1.52 12.98
CA VAL A 136 -12.71 1.01 11.65
C VAL A 136 -12.39 2.19 10.75
N ILE A 137 -11.31 2.09 9.96
CA ILE A 137 -10.92 3.09 8.98
C ILE A 137 -11.53 2.73 7.63
N VAL A 138 -12.22 3.67 6.99
CA VAL A 138 -12.65 3.54 5.59
C VAL A 138 -11.90 4.57 4.76
N LEU A 139 -11.00 4.07 3.91
CA LEU A 139 -10.16 4.85 3.01
C LEU A 139 -10.81 4.90 1.63
N PHE A 140 -11.14 6.10 1.17
CA PHE A 140 -11.58 6.34 -0.19
C PHE A 140 -10.47 7.03 -0.99
N ILE A 141 -10.08 6.42 -2.11
CA ILE A 141 -9.09 6.93 -3.06
C ILE A 141 -9.85 7.34 -4.32
N GLY A 142 -9.92 8.65 -4.60
CA GLY A 142 -10.75 9.16 -5.68
C GLY A 142 -10.51 10.65 -5.98
N ASP A 143 -11.45 11.26 -6.67
CA ASP A 143 -11.43 12.68 -6.98
C ASP A 143 -12.12 13.50 -5.87
N GLN A 144 -11.67 14.74 -5.69
CA GLN A 144 -12.16 15.65 -4.67
C GLN A 144 -13.69 15.86 -4.72
N VAL A 145 -14.27 15.82 -5.93
CA VAL A 145 -15.72 16.03 -6.12
C VAL A 145 -16.56 14.92 -5.51
N ASP A 146 -16.00 13.73 -5.33
CA ASP A 146 -16.69 12.55 -4.79
C ASP A 146 -16.51 12.39 -3.27
N GLU A 147 -15.55 13.10 -2.66
CA GLU A 147 -15.22 12.98 -1.24
C GLU A 147 -16.42 13.18 -0.33
N GLN A 148 -17.16 14.28 -0.55
CA GLN A 148 -18.27 14.67 0.33
C GLN A 148 -19.37 13.61 0.36
N ARG A 149 -19.79 13.09 -0.79
CA ARG A 149 -20.88 12.10 -0.85
C ARG A 149 -20.53 10.77 -0.22
N VAL A 150 -19.23 10.37 -0.32
CA VAL A 150 -18.74 9.17 0.34
C VAL A 150 -18.66 9.40 1.86
N SER A 151 -18.12 10.53 2.29
CA SER A 151 -18.06 10.91 3.70
C SER A 151 -19.47 10.90 4.34
N ASP A 152 -20.45 11.51 3.69
CA ASP A 152 -21.83 11.58 4.21
C ASP A 152 -22.47 10.19 4.31
N ALA A 153 -22.22 9.29 3.37
CA ALA A 153 -22.72 7.92 3.41
C ALA A 153 -22.12 7.11 4.57
N LEU A 154 -20.87 7.38 4.93
CA LEU A 154 -20.15 6.67 6.00
C LEU A 154 -20.40 7.25 7.39
N LYS A 155 -20.80 8.49 7.49
CA LYS A 155 -21.00 9.22 8.76
C LYS A 155 -21.89 8.49 9.78
N PRO A 156 -23.04 7.92 9.41
CA PRO A 156 -23.89 7.21 10.36
C PRO A 156 -23.23 5.94 10.93
N THR A 157 -22.30 5.34 10.19
CA THR A 157 -21.65 4.08 10.57
C THR A 157 -20.64 4.22 11.72
N GLY A 158 -20.18 5.46 11.99
CA GLY A 158 -19.14 5.74 12.97
C GLY A 158 -17.72 5.39 12.50
N ALA A 159 -17.53 5.07 11.23
CA ALA A 159 -16.21 4.82 10.66
C ALA A 159 -15.31 6.07 10.68
N THR A 160 -14.02 5.87 10.85
CA THR A 160 -13.02 6.91 10.60
C THR A 160 -12.82 7.04 9.09
N PHE A 161 -13.48 8.04 8.50
CA PHE A 161 -13.31 8.31 7.08
C PHE A 161 -11.95 8.93 6.77
N ARG A 162 -11.32 8.44 5.72
CA ARG A 162 -10.06 8.97 5.18
C ARG A 162 -10.17 9.13 3.68
N PHE A 163 -9.77 10.28 3.17
CA PHE A 163 -9.73 10.57 1.74
C PHE A 163 -8.30 10.71 1.23
N VAL A 164 -8.03 10.14 0.06
CA VAL A 164 -6.78 10.33 -0.68
C VAL A 164 -7.14 10.71 -2.11
N LYS A 165 -6.69 11.88 -2.52
CA LYS A 165 -6.86 12.35 -3.89
C LYS A 165 -5.94 11.56 -4.84
N MET A 166 -6.47 11.13 -5.96
CA MET A 166 -5.71 10.50 -7.05
C MET A 166 -4.95 11.50 -7.91
#